data_4925f3dd3682942f11f053d35a3fcc7b
#
_entry.id   4925f3dd3682942f11f053d35a3fcc7b
#
_cell.length_a   1.000
_cell.length_b   1.000
_cell.length_c   1.000
_cell.angle_alpha   90.00
_cell.angle_beta   90.00
_cell.angle_gamma   90.00
#
_symmetry.space_group_name_H-M   'P 1'
#
loop_
_entity.id
_entity.type
_entity.pdbx_description
1 polymer ?
#
loop_
_entity_poly.entity_id
_entity_poly.type
_entity_poly.pdbx_seq_one_letter_code
_entity_poly.pdbx_strand_id
1 'polypeptide(L)'
;WGIWDEPFLQYMSRVLSEMPQPFFASAFTLSSHHPFVVPEKYAATLPEGKTKVHKGVAYTDLALRRFMETSSREPWYENTIFVFVADHVSSETFAPKTLTPTGNTQIICLIYTPDGSLRGVNRSVAQQIDLMPTLLGLTGYDRPYFAFGRDVLRETDREPMVSNYAGGTYQGITDSLVLFFDGERTLSAYLRSDTLQKN
;
A
#
# COMPACT_ATOMS: atom_id res chain seq x y z
N TRP A 1 20.50 -0.02 -11.75
CA TRP A 1 19.18 0.48 -11.45
C TRP A 1 18.87 0.40 -9.96
N GLY A 2 19.12 -0.70 -9.30
CA GLY A 2 18.96 -0.89 -7.86
C GLY A 2 19.38 -2.28 -7.42
N ILE A 3 19.32 -2.53 -6.12
CA ILE A 3 19.55 -3.84 -5.55
C ILE A 3 18.26 -4.67 -5.68
N TRP A 4 18.36 -5.95 -6.05
CA TRP A 4 17.23 -6.85 -6.07
C TRP A 4 16.54 -6.93 -4.69
N ASP A 5 15.21 -6.95 -4.66
CA ASP A 5 14.43 -6.91 -3.41
C ASP A 5 14.83 -8.01 -2.42
N GLU A 6 15.09 -9.25 -2.88
CA GLU A 6 15.46 -10.34 -1.99
C GLU A 6 16.76 -10.06 -1.21
N PRO A 7 17.93 -9.83 -1.85
CA PRO A 7 19.15 -9.54 -1.11
C PRO A 7 19.07 -8.24 -0.31
N PHE A 8 18.33 -7.23 -0.80
CA PHE A 8 18.11 -5.98 -0.10
C PHE A 8 17.34 -6.19 1.20
N LEU A 9 16.22 -6.92 1.18
CA LEU A 9 15.40 -7.17 2.36
C LEU A 9 16.10 -8.12 3.35
N GLN A 10 16.90 -9.10 2.88
CA GLN A 10 17.73 -9.93 3.75
C GLN A 10 18.82 -9.09 4.44
N TYR A 11 19.43 -8.15 3.73
CA TYR A 11 20.35 -7.19 4.32
C TYR A 11 19.67 -6.31 5.37
N MET A 12 18.46 -5.80 5.06
CA MET A 12 17.66 -4.99 5.97
C MET A 12 17.37 -5.75 7.28
N SER A 13 16.90 -7.00 7.20
CA SER A 13 16.62 -7.82 8.40
C SER A 13 17.84 -7.91 9.32
N ARG A 14 19.04 -8.14 8.76
CA ARG A 14 20.29 -8.18 9.52
C ARG A 14 20.61 -6.83 10.18
N VAL A 15 20.50 -5.73 9.44
CA VAL A 15 20.78 -4.39 9.97
C VAL A 15 19.81 -4.03 11.10
N LEU A 16 18.53 -4.36 10.96
CA LEU A 16 17.55 -4.12 12.02
C LEU A 16 17.87 -4.86 13.32
N SER A 17 18.47 -6.06 13.22
CA SER A 17 18.90 -6.83 14.39
C SER A 17 20.10 -6.21 15.13
N GLU A 18 20.86 -5.35 14.46
CA GLU A 18 21.99 -4.60 15.05
C GLU A 18 21.53 -3.22 15.57
N MET A 19 20.32 -2.76 15.27
CA MET A 19 19.83 -1.45 15.69
C MET A 19 19.33 -1.46 17.14
N PRO A 20 19.56 -0.36 17.89
CA PRO A 20 18.95 -0.20 19.21
C PRO A 20 17.44 -0.04 19.09
N GLN A 21 16.69 -0.67 20.00
CA GLN A 21 15.25 -0.54 20.09
C GLN A 21 14.85 0.60 21.04
N PRO A 22 13.69 1.27 20.82
CA PRO A 22 12.81 1.10 19.66
C PRO A 22 13.40 1.74 18.38
N PHE A 23 13.06 1.22 17.21
CA PHE A 23 13.45 1.80 15.91
C PHE A 23 12.25 2.03 15.00
N PHE A 24 12.40 2.94 14.05
CA PHE A 24 11.56 3.10 12.89
C PHE A 24 12.41 2.87 11.63
N ALA A 25 11.96 2.01 10.75
CA ALA A 25 12.64 1.72 9.50
C ALA A 25 11.68 1.79 8.32
N SER A 26 12.15 2.34 7.22
CA SER A 26 11.43 2.39 5.96
C SER A 26 12.30 1.86 4.84
N ALA A 27 11.74 1.04 3.97
CA ALA A 27 12.41 0.49 2.81
C ALA A 27 11.56 0.72 1.57
N PHE A 28 12.22 0.99 0.45
CA PHE A 28 11.58 1.13 -0.85
C PHE A 28 12.09 0.04 -1.77
N THR A 29 11.21 -0.83 -2.24
CA THR A 29 11.52 -1.94 -3.15
C THR A 29 11.42 -1.49 -4.60
N LEU A 30 12.21 -2.08 -5.50
CA LEU A 30 12.32 -1.65 -6.89
C LEU A 30 12.08 -2.75 -7.93
N SER A 31 12.05 -4.02 -7.52
CA SER A 31 12.04 -5.12 -8.49
C SER A 31 10.72 -5.27 -9.25
N SER A 32 9.62 -4.71 -8.72
CA SER A 32 8.33 -4.62 -9.42
C SER A 32 8.20 -3.41 -10.34
N HIS A 33 9.23 -2.56 -10.44
CA HIS A 33 9.26 -1.40 -11.35
C HIS A 33 9.65 -1.81 -12.77
N HIS A 34 9.25 -0.99 -13.76
CA HIS A 34 9.70 -1.15 -15.15
C HIS A 34 11.24 -1.21 -15.23
N PRO A 35 11.84 -2.09 -16.01
CA PRO A 35 11.32 -2.94 -17.09
C PRO A 35 10.77 -4.32 -16.66
N PHE A 36 10.45 -4.54 -15.37
CA PHE A 36 9.86 -5.75 -14.81
C PHE A 36 10.75 -7.01 -14.98
N VAL A 37 12.05 -6.82 -14.95
CA VAL A 37 13.03 -7.90 -15.01
C VAL A 37 13.13 -8.55 -13.63
N VAL A 38 13.37 -9.85 -13.58
CA VAL A 38 13.63 -10.60 -12.37
C VAL A 38 14.99 -11.30 -12.46
N PRO A 39 15.65 -11.64 -11.33
CA PRO A 39 16.90 -12.40 -11.38
C PRO A 39 16.76 -13.71 -12.17
N GLU A 40 17.74 -14.04 -13.01
CA GLU A 40 17.71 -15.19 -13.92
C GLU A 40 17.38 -16.50 -13.20
N LYS A 41 17.93 -16.69 -11.99
CA LYS A 41 17.66 -17.88 -11.15
C LYS A 41 16.17 -18.12 -10.84
N TYR A 42 15.32 -17.09 -10.95
CA TYR A 42 13.88 -17.16 -10.71
C TYR A 42 13.04 -17.06 -11.98
N ALA A 43 13.66 -16.77 -13.13
CA ALA A 43 12.94 -16.51 -14.36
C ALA A 43 12.03 -17.65 -14.80
N ALA A 44 12.47 -18.91 -14.59
CA ALA A 44 11.70 -20.11 -14.96
C ALA A 44 10.69 -20.56 -13.90
N THR A 45 10.78 -20.10 -12.65
CA THR A 45 9.96 -20.59 -11.53
C THR A 45 8.82 -19.64 -11.14
N LEU A 46 8.94 -18.37 -11.48
CA LEU A 46 7.92 -17.38 -11.20
C LEU A 46 6.82 -17.39 -12.28
N PRO A 47 5.55 -17.18 -11.91
CA PRO A 47 4.45 -17.12 -12.86
C PRO A 47 4.59 -15.95 -13.84
N GLU A 48 4.29 -16.17 -15.11
CA GLU A 48 4.32 -15.11 -16.13
C GLU A 48 3.19 -14.11 -15.97
N GLY A 49 1.98 -14.58 -15.61
CA GLY A 49 0.80 -13.74 -15.53
C GLY A 49 0.31 -13.22 -16.88
N LYS A 50 -0.48 -12.15 -16.89
CA LYS A 50 -1.05 -11.54 -18.10
C LYS A 50 -0.21 -10.40 -18.67
N THR A 51 0.60 -9.78 -17.85
CA THR A 51 1.49 -8.68 -18.21
C THR A 51 2.83 -8.87 -17.52
N LYS A 52 3.86 -8.17 -17.95
CA LYS A 52 5.23 -8.31 -17.42
C LYS A 52 5.31 -7.95 -15.93
N VAL A 53 4.50 -6.99 -15.47
CA VAL A 53 4.49 -6.59 -14.06
C VAL A 53 4.16 -7.73 -13.12
N HIS A 54 3.33 -8.70 -13.55
CA HIS A 54 2.95 -9.82 -12.69
C HIS A 54 4.15 -10.63 -12.21
N LYS A 55 5.12 -10.87 -13.10
CA LYS A 55 6.35 -11.58 -12.76
C LYS A 55 7.22 -10.79 -11.78
N GLY A 56 7.32 -9.46 -11.99
CA GLY A 56 8.01 -8.56 -11.06
C GLY A 56 7.37 -8.56 -9.68
N VAL A 57 6.04 -8.45 -9.60
CA VAL A 57 5.28 -8.52 -8.34
C VAL A 57 5.45 -9.89 -7.67
N ALA A 58 5.42 -10.99 -8.43
CA ALA A 58 5.64 -12.33 -7.88
C ALA A 58 7.06 -12.48 -7.29
N TYR A 59 8.05 -11.82 -7.86
CA TYR A 59 9.40 -11.79 -7.29
C TYR A 59 9.45 -10.97 -6.00
N THR A 60 8.82 -9.80 -5.97
CA THR A 60 8.72 -8.97 -4.75
C THR A 60 7.98 -9.74 -3.64
N ASP A 61 6.89 -10.45 -3.95
CA ASP A 61 6.19 -11.31 -2.99
C ASP A 61 7.11 -12.41 -2.43
N LEU A 62 7.89 -13.07 -3.29
CA LEU A 62 8.90 -14.05 -2.84
C LEU A 62 9.94 -13.42 -1.91
N ALA A 63 10.42 -12.21 -2.24
CA ALA A 63 11.40 -11.51 -1.44
C ALA A 63 10.83 -11.11 -0.06
N LEU A 64 9.60 -10.61 -0.03
CA LEU A 64 8.88 -10.29 1.21
C LEU A 64 8.62 -11.54 2.06
N ARG A 65 8.19 -12.64 1.45
CA ARG A 65 8.03 -13.91 2.17
C ARG A 65 9.32 -14.31 2.89
N ARG A 66 10.44 -14.31 2.18
CA ARG A 66 11.74 -14.66 2.75
C ARG A 66 12.20 -13.68 3.82
N PHE A 67 11.90 -12.40 3.64
CA PHE A 67 12.15 -11.39 4.67
C PHE A 67 11.37 -11.71 5.95
N MET A 68 10.09 -11.99 5.85
CA MET A 68 9.25 -12.35 6.99
C MET A 68 9.72 -13.65 7.67
N GLU A 69 10.07 -14.68 6.87
CA GLU A 69 10.62 -15.95 7.38
C GLU A 69 11.95 -15.77 8.13
N THR A 70 12.82 -14.90 7.66
CA THR A 70 14.09 -14.59 8.32
C THR A 70 13.85 -13.76 9.58
N SER A 71 13.10 -12.68 9.44
CA SER A 71 12.80 -11.74 10.51
C SER A 71 12.01 -12.36 11.67
N SER A 72 11.19 -13.37 11.40
CA SER A 72 10.43 -14.06 12.47
C SER A 72 11.30 -14.78 13.51
N ARG A 73 12.59 -14.89 13.28
CA ARG A 73 13.57 -15.46 14.21
C ARG A 73 14.29 -14.41 15.04
N GLU A 74 14.05 -13.14 14.74
CA GLU A 74 14.74 -12.01 15.36
C GLU A 74 14.00 -11.52 16.61
N PRO A 75 14.70 -11.08 17.65
CA PRO A 75 14.08 -10.65 18.91
C PRO A 75 13.12 -9.46 18.79
N TRP A 76 13.28 -8.64 17.76
CA TRP A 76 12.44 -7.47 17.53
C TRP A 76 11.12 -7.78 16.81
N TYR A 77 10.99 -8.95 16.20
CA TYR A 77 9.88 -9.30 15.32
C TYR A 77 8.51 -9.23 16.02
N GLU A 78 8.38 -9.88 17.17
CA GLU A 78 7.12 -9.99 17.92
C GLU A 78 6.57 -8.63 18.38
N ASN A 79 7.44 -7.64 18.53
CA ASN A 79 7.08 -6.27 18.96
C ASN A 79 7.17 -5.27 17.79
N THR A 80 6.86 -5.71 16.59
CA THR A 80 6.95 -4.87 15.38
C THR A 80 5.61 -4.76 14.67
N ILE A 81 5.27 -3.55 14.23
CA ILE A 81 4.18 -3.29 13.30
C ILE A 81 4.79 -3.23 11.90
N PHE A 82 4.41 -4.15 11.04
CA PHE A 82 4.81 -4.17 9.64
C PHE A 82 3.76 -3.50 8.78
N VAL A 83 4.19 -2.61 7.89
CA VAL A 83 3.33 -1.92 6.94
C VAL A 83 3.84 -2.15 5.53
N PHE A 84 2.99 -2.72 4.69
CA PHE A 84 3.26 -2.93 3.27
C PHE A 84 2.27 -2.09 2.47
N VAL A 85 2.78 -1.13 1.73
CA VAL A 85 1.95 -0.21 0.95
C VAL A 85 2.60 0.04 -0.40
N ALA A 86 1.81 0.04 -1.48
CA ALA A 86 2.30 0.48 -2.76
C ALA A 86 2.36 2.02 -2.81
N ASP A 87 3.35 2.55 -3.51
CA ASP A 87 3.49 3.99 -3.75
C ASP A 87 2.45 4.50 -4.77
N HIS A 88 2.18 3.70 -5.80
CA HIS A 88 1.18 3.95 -6.84
C HIS A 88 0.77 2.65 -7.54
N VAL A 89 -0.19 2.73 -8.45
CA VAL A 89 -0.62 1.62 -9.31
C VAL A 89 0.40 1.33 -10.42
N SER A 90 0.31 0.14 -11.01
CA SER A 90 1.07 -0.19 -12.21
C SER A 90 0.57 0.57 -13.42
N SER A 91 1.49 0.96 -14.32
CA SER A 91 1.16 1.44 -15.67
C SER A 91 0.62 0.34 -16.59
N GLU A 92 0.89 -0.93 -16.29
CA GLU A 92 0.37 -2.09 -17.03
C GLU A 92 -1.01 -2.49 -16.50
N THR A 93 -2.06 -2.09 -17.20
CA THR A 93 -3.44 -2.38 -16.84
C THR A 93 -4.01 -3.46 -17.75
N PHE A 94 -4.83 -4.37 -17.21
CA PHE A 94 -5.44 -5.45 -17.98
C PHE A 94 -6.89 -5.74 -17.57
N ALA A 95 -7.34 -5.23 -16.45
CA ALA A 95 -8.70 -5.43 -15.96
C ALA A 95 -9.53 -4.15 -16.15
N PRO A 96 -10.78 -4.25 -16.64
CA PRO A 96 -11.63 -3.07 -16.88
C PRO A 96 -11.75 -2.15 -15.65
N LYS A 97 -11.80 -2.72 -14.46
CA LYS A 97 -11.86 -1.99 -13.19
C LYS A 97 -10.66 -1.03 -13.01
N THR A 98 -9.47 -1.44 -13.42
CA THR A 98 -8.25 -0.63 -13.26
C THR A 98 -8.11 0.46 -14.33
N LEU A 99 -8.98 0.45 -15.34
CA LEU A 99 -9.02 1.48 -16.39
C LEU A 99 -9.92 2.67 -16.02
N THR A 100 -10.70 2.55 -14.94
CA THR A 100 -11.50 3.67 -14.46
C THR A 100 -10.64 4.67 -13.69
N PRO A 101 -11.00 5.97 -13.66
CA PRO A 101 -10.24 6.98 -12.94
C PRO A 101 -9.97 6.62 -11.46
N THR A 102 -10.95 6.06 -10.76
CA THR A 102 -10.77 5.62 -9.37
C THR A 102 -10.00 4.31 -9.24
N GLY A 103 -10.22 3.36 -10.15
CA GLY A 103 -9.48 2.10 -10.16
C GLY A 103 -8.00 2.29 -10.47
N ASN A 104 -7.67 3.33 -11.25
CA ASN A 104 -6.31 3.70 -11.59
C ASN A 104 -5.56 4.44 -10.45
N THR A 105 -6.17 4.60 -9.30
CA THR A 105 -5.53 5.15 -8.08
C THR A 105 -5.59 4.18 -6.91
N GLN A 106 -6.18 2.99 -7.10
CA GLN A 106 -6.40 2.02 -6.04
C GLN A 106 -5.14 1.17 -5.83
N ILE A 107 -4.52 1.33 -4.67
CA ILE A 107 -3.34 0.57 -4.23
C ILE A 107 -3.69 -0.39 -3.09
N ILE A 108 -2.77 -1.30 -2.79
CA ILE A 108 -2.85 -2.15 -1.60
C ILE A 108 -2.22 -1.45 -0.40
N CYS A 109 -2.78 -1.70 0.80
CA CYS A 109 -2.16 -1.39 2.06
C CYS A 109 -2.45 -2.54 3.03
N LEU A 110 -1.41 -3.09 3.63
CA LEU A 110 -1.49 -4.15 4.63
C LEU A 110 -0.74 -3.71 5.88
N ILE A 111 -1.40 -3.80 7.04
CA ILE A 111 -0.79 -3.62 8.35
C ILE A 111 -0.82 -4.97 9.04
N TYR A 112 0.33 -5.44 9.49
CA TYR A 112 0.50 -6.75 10.11
C TYR A 112 1.21 -6.62 11.44
N THR A 113 0.69 -7.33 12.45
CA THR A 113 1.29 -7.50 13.78
C THR A 113 1.42 -8.99 14.06
N PRO A 114 2.59 -9.48 14.50
CA PRO A 114 2.82 -10.92 14.74
C PRO A 114 1.89 -11.51 15.80
N ASP A 115 1.51 -10.73 16.81
CA ASP A 115 0.57 -11.13 17.87
C ASP A 115 -0.86 -11.41 17.36
N GLY A 116 -1.15 -11.05 16.09
CA GLY A 116 -2.44 -11.24 15.46
C GLY A 116 -3.55 -10.36 16.05
N SER A 117 -3.21 -9.25 16.71
CA SER A 117 -4.18 -8.27 17.22
C SER A 117 -4.96 -7.56 16.11
N LEU A 118 -4.35 -7.42 14.93
CA LEU A 118 -5.00 -6.87 13.74
C LEU A 118 -5.43 -7.99 12.79
N ARG A 119 -6.74 -8.13 12.60
CA ARG A 119 -7.32 -9.14 11.68
C ARG A 119 -8.51 -8.57 10.93
N GLY A 120 -8.64 -8.96 9.67
CA GLY A 120 -9.78 -8.63 8.85
C GLY A 120 -9.47 -7.65 7.73
N VAL A 121 -10.52 -7.10 7.13
CA VAL A 121 -10.43 -6.16 6.01
C VAL A 121 -11.21 -4.91 6.38
N ASN A 122 -10.53 -3.78 6.43
CA ASN A 122 -11.18 -2.48 6.49
C ASN A 122 -11.66 -2.12 5.07
N ARG A 123 -12.96 -1.86 4.91
CA ARG A 123 -13.59 -1.55 3.62
C ARG A 123 -13.87 -0.07 3.43
N SER A 124 -13.61 0.73 4.43
CA SER A 124 -13.71 2.19 4.36
C SER A 124 -12.68 2.74 3.39
N VAL A 125 -12.99 3.82 2.71
CA VAL A 125 -11.99 4.49 1.88
C VAL A 125 -10.86 5.01 2.74
N ALA A 126 -9.64 4.85 2.23
CA ALA A 126 -8.41 5.31 2.87
C ALA A 126 -7.40 5.77 1.82
N GLN A 127 -6.45 6.58 2.23
CA GLN A 127 -5.38 7.10 1.38
C GLN A 127 -4.04 7.08 2.14
N GLN A 128 -2.94 7.24 1.42
CA GLN A 128 -1.60 7.13 2.01
C GLN A 128 -1.36 8.12 3.16
N ILE A 129 -1.97 9.30 3.14
CA ILE A 129 -1.85 10.28 4.23
C ILE A 129 -2.50 9.82 5.55
N ASP A 130 -3.34 8.78 5.51
CA ASP A 130 -3.93 8.17 6.70
C ASP A 130 -2.96 7.25 7.45
N LEU A 131 -1.85 6.85 6.82
CA LEU A 131 -0.89 5.92 7.43
C LEU A 131 -0.24 6.52 8.68
N MET A 132 0.21 7.77 8.64
CA MET A 132 0.85 8.40 9.78
C MET A 132 -0.07 8.44 11.02
N PRO A 133 -1.29 9.00 10.97
CA PRO A 133 -2.18 9.02 12.13
C PRO A 133 -2.58 7.61 12.58
N THR A 134 -2.74 6.65 11.66
CA THR A 134 -3.04 5.26 12.00
C THR A 134 -1.90 4.61 12.77
N LEU A 135 -0.65 4.81 12.35
CA LEU A 135 0.52 4.26 13.03
C LEU A 135 0.76 4.94 14.38
N LEU A 136 0.54 6.24 14.49
CA LEU A 136 0.60 6.95 15.76
C LEU A 136 -0.46 6.40 16.74
N GLY A 137 -1.67 6.13 16.25
CA GLY A 137 -2.73 5.48 17.04
C GLY A 137 -2.35 4.08 17.52
N LEU A 138 -1.79 3.25 16.63
CA LEU A 138 -1.33 1.89 16.96
C LEU A 138 -0.17 1.88 17.96
N THR A 139 0.72 2.86 17.91
CA THR A 139 1.85 2.99 18.84
C THR A 139 1.48 3.68 20.15
N GLY A 140 0.22 4.09 20.33
CA GLY A 140 -0.24 4.76 21.55
C GLY A 140 0.30 6.19 21.73
N TYR A 141 0.64 6.88 20.61
CA TYR A 141 1.10 8.26 20.69
C TYR A 141 0.00 9.17 21.20
N ASP A 142 0.26 9.88 22.29
CA ASP A 142 -0.73 10.67 23.06
C ASP A 142 -0.55 12.19 22.99
N ARG A 143 0.44 12.68 22.20
CA ARG A 143 0.69 14.11 22.08
C ARG A 143 -0.05 14.72 20.89
N PRO A 144 -0.42 16.01 20.95
CA PRO A 144 -1.01 16.70 19.81
C PRO A 144 -0.10 16.66 18.58
N TYR A 145 -0.68 16.38 17.43
CA TYR A 145 -0.01 16.43 16.13
C TYR A 145 -0.97 16.94 15.05
N PHE A 146 -0.43 17.38 13.94
CA PHE A 146 -1.20 17.80 12.78
C PHE A 146 -1.12 16.72 11.68
N ALA A 147 -2.27 16.34 11.13
CA ALA A 147 -2.38 15.44 9.99
C ALA A 147 -3.57 15.84 9.11
N PHE A 148 -3.41 15.73 7.79
CA PHE A 148 -4.53 15.81 6.86
C PHE A 148 -5.35 14.51 6.86
N GLY A 149 -4.68 13.36 7.05
CA GLY A 149 -5.29 12.05 7.17
C GLY A 149 -5.95 11.80 8.52
N ARG A 150 -6.55 10.63 8.66
CA ARG A 150 -7.21 10.14 9.88
C ARG A 150 -6.65 8.78 10.29
N ASP A 151 -6.84 8.39 11.54
CA ASP A 151 -6.62 7.00 11.98
C ASP A 151 -7.77 6.13 11.43
N VAL A 152 -7.44 5.25 10.48
CA VAL A 152 -8.45 4.39 9.81
C VAL A 152 -8.90 3.21 10.66
N LEU A 153 -8.25 2.93 11.78
CA LEU A 153 -8.58 1.85 12.70
C LEU A 153 -9.41 2.31 13.89
N ARG A 154 -9.60 3.63 14.04
CA ARG A 154 -10.44 4.21 15.07
C ARG A 154 -11.68 4.85 14.47
N GLU A 155 -12.80 4.71 15.16
CA GLU A 155 -13.98 5.51 14.85
C GLU A 155 -13.69 6.99 15.11
N THR A 156 -14.01 7.84 14.17
CA THR A 156 -13.89 9.29 14.26
C THR A 156 -15.17 9.93 13.74
N ASP A 157 -15.46 11.14 14.19
CA ASP A 157 -16.59 11.94 13.67
C ASP A 157 -16.36 12.43 12.22
N ARG A 158 -15.18 12.19 11.66
CA ARG A 158 -14.85 12.55 10.27
C ARG A 158 -15.31 11.46 9.32
N GLU A 159 -16.16 11.83 8.37
CA GLU A 159 -16.56 10.92 7.30
C GLU A 159 -15.34 10.48 6.49
N PRO A 160 -15.19 9.17 6.20
CA PRO A 160 -14.13 8.66 5.35
C PRO A 160 -14.19 9.30 3.96
N MET A 161 -13.12 9.98 3.58
CA MET A 161 -13.01 10.62 2.27
C MET A 161 -11.59 10.53 1.73
N VAL A 162 -11.47 10.25 0.44
CA VAL A 162 -10.25 10.33 -0.34
C VAL A 162 -10.35 11.50 -1.29
N SER A 163 -9.28 12.25 -1.45
CA SER A 163 -9.18 13.33 -2.41
C SER A 163 -7.95 13.14 -3.30
N ASN A 164 -8.16 13.10 -4.61
CA ASN A 164 -7.12 13.02 -5.62
C ASN A 164 -7.26 14.16 -6.63
N TYR A 165 -6.16 14.48 -7.31
CA TYR A 165 -6.18 15.33 -8.49
C TYR A 165 -5.44 14.61 -9.62
N ALA A 166 -6.16 14.29 -10.70
CA ALA A 166 -5.59 13.60 -11.84
C ALA A 166 -6.30 14.04 -13.14
N GLY A 167 -5.54 14.24 -14.21
CA GLY A 167 -6.08 14.59 -15.51
C GLY A 167 -6.86 15.93 -15.55
N GLY A 168 -6.47 16.91 -14.72
CA GLY A 168 -7.16 18.19 -14.61
C GLY A 168 -8.43 18.19 -13.75
N THR A 169 -8.71 17.08 -13.06
CA THR A 169 -9.97 16.87 -12.33
C THR A 169 -9.68 16.49 -10.88
N TYR A 170 -10.40 17.09 -9.94
CA TYR A 170 -10.45 16.64 -8.56
C TYR A 170 -11.40 15.45 -8.46
N GLN A 171 -10.98 14.44 -7.71
CA GLN A 171 -11.77 13.27 -7.38
C GLN A 171 -12.03 13.25 -5.88
N GLY A 172 -13.29 13.26 -5.48
CA GLY A 172 -13.72 13.00 -4.11
C GLY A 172 -14.34 11.61 -4.01
N ILE A 173 -13.86 10.77 -3.09
CA ILE A 173 -14.34 9.40 -2.93
C ILE A 173 -14.71 9.20 -1.47
N THR A 174 -15.97 8.84 -1.21
CA THR A 174 -16.48 8.44 0.11
C THR A 174 -16.82 6.95 0.11
N ASP A 175 -17.33 6.44 1.21
CA ASP A 175 -17.78 5.04 1.27
C ASP A 175 -18.99 4.76 0.36
N SER A 176 -19.73 5.78 -0.07
CA SER A 176 -20.93 5.65 -0.89
C SER A 176 -20.79 6.24 -2.30
N LEU A 177 -20.03 7.30 -2.48
CA LEU A 177 -20.01 8.11 -3.70
C LEU A 177 -18.59 8.31 -4.24
N VAL A 178 -18.53 8.52 -5.55
CA VAL A 178 -17.38 9.03 -6.30
C VAL A 178 -17.81 10.28 -7.05
N LEU A 179 -17.10 11.37 -6.84
CA LEU A 179 -17.39 12.69 -7.43
C LEU A 179 -16.19 13.16 -8.25
N PHE A 180 -16.46 13.74 -9.40
CA PHE A 180 -15.47 14.44 -10.22
C PHE A 180 -15.82 15.92 -10.31
N PHE A 181 -14.84 16.79 -10.09
CA PHE A 181 -14.99 18.24 -10.00
C PHE A 181 -13.84 18.94 -10.71
N ASP A 182 -14.13 19.95 -11.53
CA ASP A 182 -13.11 20.67 -12.33
C ASP A 182 -12.56 21.94 -11.65
N GLY A 183 -13.04 22.26 -10.46
CA GLY A 183 -12.73 23.48 -9.75
C GLY A 183 -13.89 24.50 -9.75
N GLU A 184 -14.86 24.34 -10.64
CA GLU A 184 -16.02 25.23 -10.76
C GLU A 184 -17.33 24.46 -10.62
N ARG A 185 -17.43 23.26 -11.20
CA ARG A 185 -18.66 22.46 -11.20
C ARG A 185 -18.38 20.96 -11.08
N THR A 186 -19.37 20.23 -10.61
CA THR A 186 -19.38 18.77 -10.67
C THR A 186 -19.55 18.31 -12.10
N LEU A 187 -18.60 17.51 -12.58
CA LEU A 187 -18.61 16.91 -13.92
C LEU A 187 -19.42 15.63 -13.95
N SER A 188 -19.25 14.79 -12.94
CA SER A 188 -19.97 13.53 -12.80
C SER A 188 -19.97 13.05 -11.37
N ALA A 189 -20.94 12.21 -11.03
CA ALA A 189 -21.04 11.52 -9.76
C ALA A 189 -21.51 10.09 -10.00
N TYR A 190 -20.94 9.14 -9.26
CA TYR A 190 -21.24 7.71 -9.35
C TYR A 190 -21.42 7.12 -7.96
N LEU A 191 -22.22 6.08 -7.85
CA LEU A 191 -22.18 5.25 -6.66
C LEU A 191 -20.82 4.52 -6.60
N ARG A 192 -20.22 4.41 -5.42
CA ARG A 192 -18.96 3.65 -5.27
C ARG A 192 -19.13 2.17 -5.65
N SER A 193 -20.34 1.63 -5.55
CA SER A 193 -20.66 0.28 -6.02
C SER A 193 -20.60 0.12 -7.54
N ASP A 194 -20.75 1.20 -8.31
CA ASP A 194 -20.51 1.20 -9.76
C ASP A 194 -19.01 1.23 -10.06
N THR A 195 -18.38 0.06 -9.94
CA THR A 195 -16.92 -0.08 -10.11
C THR A 195 -16.43 0.20 -11.53
N LEU A 196 -17.33 0.33 -12.51
CA LEU A 196 -16.99 0.67 -13.89
C LEU A 196 -17.34 2.13 -14.25
N GLN A 197 -17.98 2.86 -13.35
CA GLN A 197 -18.37 4.27 -13.51
C GLN A 197 -19.14 4.55 -14.81
N LYS A 198 -20.15 3.73 -15.06
CA LYS A 198 -20.95 3.77 -16.30
C LYS A 198 -22.36 4.35 -16.13
N ASN A 199 -22.86 4.41 -14.87
CA ASN A 199 -24.23 4.83 -14.58
C ASN A 199 -24.28 5.98 -13.57
#